data_6ed35598839bd93f78638b7532a4a76a
#
_entry.id   6ed35598839bd93f78638b7532a4a76a
#
_cell.length_a   1.000
_cell.length_b   1.000
_cell.length_c   1.000
_cell.angle_alpha   90.00
_cell.angle_beta   90.00
_cell.angle_gamma   90.00
#
_symmetry.space_group_name_H-M   'P 1'
#
loop_
_entity.id
_entity.type
_entity.pdbx_description
1 polymer ?
#
loop_
_entity_poly.entity_id
_entity_poly.type
_entity_poly.pdbx_seq_one_letter_code
_entity_poly.pdbx_strand_id
1 'polypeptide(L)'
;MEVPVYANNREELKLIETFLWVPGKGAPDIDLHLERMCKSAGTLKFKFEIKKIKDQVLKIRSENRLRCRLTLGLGGEINLKTATLNPNSKKWTLCFSDSILSSSDPWLLHKSSNRALYDAERAKLPNGIDELIYLNERSE
;
A
#
# COMPACT_ATOMS: atom_id res chain seq x y z
N MET A 1 3.33 -19.46 -12.98
CA MET A 1 4.19 -19.49 -11.78
C MET A 1 3.32 -19.18 -10.59
N GLU A 2 3.16 -20.12 -9.67
CA GLU A 2 2.46 -19.83 -8.43
C GLU A 2 3.34 -18.93 -7.56
N VAL A 3 2.77 -17.81 -7.13
CA VAL A 3 3.43 -16.91 -6.17
C VAL A 3 3.35 -17.57 -4.80
N PRO A 4 4.48 -17.88 -4.13
CA PRO A 4 4.43 -18.48 -2.80
C PRO A 4 3.68 -17.54 -1.86
N VAL A 5 2.58 -18.01 -1.30
CA VAL A 5 1.85 -17.28 -0.26
C VAL A 5 2.51 -17.61 1.07
N TYR A 6 3.35 -16.73 1.58
CA TYR A 6 3.95 -16.87 2.91
C TYR A 6 2.96 -16.64 4.06
N ALA A 7 1.76 -16.20 3.75
CA ALA A 7 0.71 -16.11 4.75
C ALA A 7 0.05 -17.49 4.91
N ASN A 8 0.09 -18.04 6.11
CA ASN A 8 -0.65 -19.23 6.48
C ASN A 8 -2.17 -19.08 6.32
N ASN A 9 -2.63 -17.90 5.94
CA ASN A 9 -4.03 -17.60 5.72
C ASN A 9 -4.20 -16.62 4.55
N ARG A 10 -4.39 -17.18 3.34
CA ARG A 10 -4.65 -16.42 2.12
C ARG A 10 -5.90 -15.55 2.23
N GLU A 11 -6.89 -15.95 3.02
CA GLU A 11 -8.12 -15.19 3.21
C GLU A 11 -7.89 -13.87 3.96
N GLU A 12 -6.84 -13.77 4.77
CA GLU A 12 -6.44 -12.54 5.47
C GLU A 12 -5.61 -11.60 4.61
N LEU A 13 -5.08 -12.08 3.50
CA LEU A 13 -4.27 -11.25 2.60
C LEU A 13 -5.11 -10.11 2.02
N LYS A 14 -4.56 -8.89 2.09
CA LYS A 14 -5.17 -7.69 1.52
C LYS A 14 -4.23 -7.02 0.55
N LEU A 15 -4.75 -6.53 -0.57
CA LEU A 15 -4.08 -5.54 -1.38
C LEU A 15 -4.34 -4.16 -0.78
N ILE A 16 -3.36 -3.27 -0.87
CA ILE A 16 -3.39 -1.98 -0.19
C ILE A 16 -3.06 -0.87 -1.18
N GLU A 17 -3.83 0.21 -1.16
CA GLU A 17 -3.45 1.49 -1.74
C GLU A 17 -3.58 2.61 -0.71
N THR A 18 -2.72 3.60 -0.84
CA THR A 18 -2.77 4.81 -0.02
C THR A 18 -2.62 6.01 -0.92
N PHE A 19 -3.59 6.89 -0.91
CA PHE A 19 -3.63 8.03 -1.83
C PHE A 19 -4.13 9.30 -1.15
N LEU A 20 -3.84 10.43 -1.79
CA LEU A 20 -4.31 11.75 -1.39
C LEU A 20 -5.72 11.98 -1.94
N TRP A 21 -6.57 12.58 -1.10
CA TRP A 21 -7.82 13.20 -1.52
C TRP A 21 -7.80 14.70 -1.16
N VAL A 22 -8.28 15.53 -2.08
CA VAL A 22 -8.23 17.00 -1.96
C VAL A 22 -9.64 17.57 -2.11
N PRO A 23 -10.08 18.48 -1.22
CA PRO A 23 -11.36 19.17 -1.36
C PRO A 23 -11.51 19.82 -2.74
N GLY A 24 -12.64 19.61 -3.39
CA GLY A 24 -12.94 20.17 -4.71
C GLY A 24 -12.23 19.52 -5.90
N LYS A 25 -11.23 18.66 -5.65
CA LYS A 25 -10.47 17.95 -6.70
C LYS A 25 -10.64 16.43 -6.66
N GLY A 26 -11.02 15.87 -5.50
CA GLY A 26 -11.09 14.42 -5.30
C GLY A 26 -9.72 13.79 -5.13
N ALA A 27 -9.52 12.60 -5.67
CA ALA A 27 -8.26 11.86 -5.62
C ALA A 27 -7.55 11.95 -6.98
N PRO A 28 -6.57 12.87 -7.16
CA PRO A 28 -5.99 13.17 -8.47
C PRO A 28 -5.26 11.98 -9.10
N ASP A 29 -4.60 11.13 -8.29
CA ASP A 29 -3.80 10.00 -8.78
C ASP A 29 -4.52 8.65 -8.66
N ILE A 30 -5.84 8.65 -8.47
CA ILE A 30 -6.60 7.43 -8.20
C ILE A 30 -6.45 6.38 -9.31
N ASP A 31 -6.37 6.79 -10.55
CA ASP A 31 -6.27 5.86 -11.67
C ASP A 31 -4.96 5.07 -11.65
N LEU A 32 -3.83 5.69 -11.28
CA LEU A 32 -2.55 5.00 -11.12
C LEU A 32 -2.58 3.97 -9.98
N HIS A 33 -3.20 4.34 -8.86
CA HIS A 33 -3.39 3.43 -7.72
C HIS A 33 -4.26 2.23 -8.09
N LEU A 34 -5.37 2.46 -8.79
CA LEU A 34 -6.28 1.39 -9.19
C LEU A 34 -5.70 0.52 -10.29
N GLU A 35 -4.87 1.06 -11.19
CA GLU A 35 -4.14 0.27 -12.19
C GLU A 35 -3.20 -0.72 -11.51
N ARG A 36 -2.42 -0.28 -10.51
CA ARG A 36 -1.53 -1.18 -9.75
C ARG A 36 -2.32 -2.24 -9.00
N MET A 37 -3.38 -1.85 -8.31
CA MET A 37 -4.25 -2.79 -7.58
C MET A 37 -4.89 -3.82 -8.54
N CYS A 38 -5.34 -3.39 -9.72
CA CYS A 38 -5.91 -4.25 -10.74
C CYS A 38 -4.91 -5.30 -11.23
N LYS A 39 -3.67 -4.88 -11.54
CA LYS A 39 -2.59 -5.79 -11.94
C LYS A 39 -2.29 -6.82 -10.86
N SER A 40 -2.17 -6.38 -9.62
CA SER A 40 -1.96 -7.28 -8.49
C SER A 40 -3.13 -8.22 -8.25
N ALA A 41 -4.37 -7.73 -8.36
CA ALA A 41 -5.58 -8.53 -8.23
C ALA A 41 -5.65 -9.62 -9.31
N GLY A 42 -5.28 -9.31 -10.55
CA GLY A 42 -5.21 -10.29 -11.64
C GLY A 42 -4.19 -11.38 -11.36
N THR A 43 -2.98 -11.02 -10.96
CA THR A 43 -1.89 -11.97 -10.65
C THR A 43 -2.23 -12.85 -9.45
N LEU A 44 -2.77 -12.28 -8.39
CA LEU A 44 -3.05 -12.96 -7.12
C LEU A 44 -4.46 -13.55 -7.05
N LYS A 45 -5.25 -13.38 -8.11
CA LYS A 45 -6.62 -13.90 -8.27
C LYS A 45 -7.59 -13.36 -7.20
N PHE A 46 -7.52 -12.06 -6.95
CA PHE A 46 -8.50 -11.32 -6.18
C PHE A 46 -9.67 -10.90 -7.09
N LYS A 47 -10.87 -10.89 -6.55
CA LYS A 47 -11.99 -10.25 -7.23
C LYS A 47 -11.81 -8.74 -7.19
N PHE A 48 -11.86 -8.08 -8.36
CA PHE A 48 -11.64 -6.63 -8.49
C PHE A 48 -12.76 -5.99 -9.29
N GLU A 49 -13.45 -5.02 -8.69
CA GLU A 49 -14.54 -4.26 -9.30
C GLU A 49 -14.23 -2.76 -9.22
N ILE A 50 -13.58 -2.24 -10.25
CA ILE A 50 -13.11 -0.84 -10.29
C ILE A 50 -14.24 0.18 -10.06
N LYS A 51 -15.42 -0.08 -10.63
CA LYS A 51 -16.57 0.83 -10.48
C LYS A 51 -16.99 0.96 -9.02
N LYS A 52 -17.04 -0.15 -8.31
CA LYS A 52 -17.41 -0.17 -6.89
C LYS A 52 -16.44 0.63 -6.03
N ILE A 53 -15.14 0.58 -6.34
CA ILE A 53 -14.13 1.37 -5.64
C ILE A 53 -14.28 2.86 -5.98
N LYS A 54 -14.41 3.20 -7.27
CA LYS A 54 -14.59 4.60 -7.70
C LYS A 54 -15.83 5.22 -7.09
N ASP A 55 -16.94 4.48 -7.02
CA ASP A 55 -18.18 4.95 -6.40
C ASP A 55 -17.99 5.27 -4.91
N GLN A 56 -17.18 4.51 -4.18
CA GLN A 56 -16.84 4.83 -2.79
C GLN A 56 -15.96 6.06 -2.66
N VAL A 57 -14.96 6.21 -3.52
CA VAL A 57 -14.07 7.39 -3.52
C VAL A 57 -14.85 8.67 -3.85
N LEU A 58 -15.79 8.59 -4.78
CA LEU A 58 -16.67 9.71 -5.14
C LEU A 58 -17.62 10.17 -4.02
N LYS A 59 -17.87 9.32 -3.03
CA LYS A 59 -18.70 9.66 -1.86
C LYS A 59 -17.94 10.38 -0.76
N ILE A 60 -16.61 10.45 -0.83
CA ILE A 60 -15.81 11.15 0.18
C ILE A 60 -16.17 12.63 0.19
N ARG A 61 -16.41 13.17 1.39
CA ARG A 61 -16.65 14.59 1.63
C ARG A 61 -15.79 15.02 2.81
N SER A 62 -15.04 16.10 2.63
CA SER A 62 -14.23 16.71 3.67
C SER A 62 -13.85 18.14 3.28
N GLU A 63 -13.71 19.00 4.26
CA GLU A 63 -13.11 20.34 4.09
C GLU A 63 -11.60 20.30 4.14
N ASN A 64 -11.02 19.18 4.60
CA ASN A 64 -9.58 18.98 4.74
C ASN A 64 -9.06 18.00 3.70
N ARG A 65 -7.76 18.13 3.41
CA ARG A 65 -7.04 17.09 2.66
C ARG A 65 -7.02 15.79 3.48
N LEU A 66 -7.19 14.68 2.80
CA LEU A 66 -7.25 13.37 3.44
C LEU A 66 -6.17 12.43 2.92
N ARG A 67 -5.61 11.66 3.83
CA ARG A 67 -4.92 10.43 3.52
C ARG A 67 -5.96 9.31 3.49
N CYS A 68 -6.14 8.70 2.34
CA CYS A 68 -7.07 7.61 2.12
C CYS A 68 -6.31 6.29 2.07
N ARG A 69 -6.75 5.30 2.83
CA ARG A 69 -6.22 3.94 2.79
C ARG A 69 -7.31 2.99 2.34
N LEU A 70 -7.10 2.42 1.16
CA LEU A 70 -7.96 1.43 0.53
C LEU A 70 -7.38 0.04 0.73
N THR A 71 -8.19 -0.91 1.15
CA THR A 71 -7.82 -2.34 1.16
C THR A 71 -8.82 -3.15 0.37
N LEU A 72 -8.32 -4.15 -0.36
CA LEU A 72 -9.10 -5.10 -1.12
C LEU A 72 -8.83 -6.51 -0.59
N GLY A 73 -9.88 -7.21 -0.20
CA GLY A 73 -9.82 -8.63 0.18
C GLY A 73 -9.98 -9.56 -1.01
N LEU A 74 -9.67 -10.84 -0.82
CA LEU A 74 -9.68 -11.87 -1.86
C LEU A 74 -11.02 -11.98 -2.61
N GLY A 75 -12.13 -11.90 -1.88
CA GLY A 75 -13.49 -11.94 -2.43
C GLY A 75 -14.01 -10.61 -2.98
N GLY A 76 -13.17 -9.57 -3.03
CA GLY A 76 -13.54 -8.24 -3.52
C GLY A 76 -14.07 -7.32 -2.42
N GLU A 77 -13.86 -7.65 -1.15
CA GLU A 77 -14.25 -6.83 -0.01
C GLU A 77 -13.39 -5.55 0.01
N ILE A 78 -14.06 -4.42 0.03
CA ILE A 78 -13.42 -3.11 0.02
C ILE A 78 -13.57 -2.45 1.38
N ASN A 79 -12.46 -1.94 1.91
CA ASN A 79 -12.48 -1.07 3.07
C ASN A 79 -11.71 0.22 2.75
N LEU A 80 -12.37 1.36 2.89
CA LEU A 80 -11.80 2.68 2.66
C LEU A 80 -11.80 3.46 3.97
N LYS A 81 -10.60 3.73 4.51
CA LYS A 81 -10.41 4.55 5.69
C LYS A 81 -9.79 5.88 5.31
N THR A 82 -10.26 6.94 5.93
CA THR A 82 -9.74 8.29 5.72
C THR A 82 -9.24 8.89 7.02
N ALA A 83 -8.19 9.71 6.92
CA ALA A 83 -7.67 10.50 8.02
C ALA A 83 -7.25 11.87 7.51
N THR A 84 -7.43 12.91 8.32
CA THR A 84 -6.98 14.26 7.97
C THR A 84 -5.47 14.25 7.76
N LEU A 85 -5.06 14.80 6.61
CA LEU A 85 -3.64 14.96 6.28
C LEU A 85 -3.20 16.35 6.68
N ASN A 86 -2.48 16.45 7.79
CA ASN A 86 -1.88 17.69 8.22
C ASN A 86 -0.63 17.98 7.40
N PRO A 87 -0.35 19.25 7.07
CA PRO A 87 0.91 19.63 6.45
C PRO A 87 2.07 19.15 7.32
N ASN A 88 2.94 18.31 6.77
CA ASN A 88 4.13 17.87 7.49
C ASN A 88 5.33 18.66 6.98
N SER A 89 5.82 19.59 7.79
CA SER A 89 7.03 20.36 7.51
C SER A 89 8.30 19.65 8.00
N LYS A 90 8.18 18.52 8.68
CA LYS A 90 9.30 17.76 9.20
C LYS A 90 10.10 17.14 8.07
N LYS A 91 11.41 17.31 8.10
CA LYS A 91 12.34 16.53 7.28
C LYS A 91 12.43 15.13 7.84
N TRP A 92 12.29 14.14 6.98
CA TRP A 92 12.44 12.73 7.36
C TRP A 92 13.91 12.32 7.30
N THR A 93 14.35 11.62 8.33
CA THR A 93 15.67 10.99 8.37
C THR A 93 15.54 9.53 8.02
N LEU A 94 16.26 9.13 6.99
CA LEU A 94 16.22 7.76 6.45
C LEU A 94 17.55 7.08 6.70
N CYS A 95 17.54 5.76 6.84
CA CYS A 95 18.76 4.96 6.77
C CYS A 95 18.52 3.69 5.96
N PHE A 96 19.61 3.08 5.50
CA PHE A 96 19.52 1.80 4.81
C PHE A 96 19.29 0.67 5.81
N SER A 97 18.40 -0.26 5.46
CA SER A 97 18.27 -1.52 6.18
C SER A 97 19.47 -2.42 5.92
N ASP A 98 19.86 -3.22 6.92
CA ASP A 98 20.85 -4.29 6.76
C ASP A 98 20.29 -5.49 5.99
N SER A 99 18.96 -5.60 5.87
CA SER A 99 18.31 -6.65 5.12
C SER A 99 18.40 -6.39 3.62
N ILE A 100 18.85 -7.40 2.88
CA ILE A 100 18.94 -7.36 1.42
C ILE A 100 17.74 -8.11 0.84
N LEU A 101 16.98 -7.44 -0.02
CA LEU A 101 15.83 -8.02 -0.70
C LEU A 101 16.31 -8.82 -1.93
N SER A 102 15.54 -9.82 -2.32
CA SER A 102 15.79 -10.54 -3.58
C SER A 102 15.03 -9.87 -4.71
N SER A 103 15.73 -9.44 -5.77
CA SER A 103 15.10 -8.86 -6.95
C SER A 103 14.14 -9.81 -7.67
N SER A 104 14.27 -11.11 -7.40
CA SER A 104 13.37 -12.16 -7.93
C SER A 104 12.15 -12.42 -7.03
N ASP A 105 12.04 -11.76 -5.88
CA ASP A 105 10.87 -11.91 -5.01
C ASP A 105 9.63 -11.29 -5.68
N PRO A 106 8.64 -12.09 -6.08
CA PRO A 106 7.45 -11.60 -6.75
C PRO A 106 6.62 -10.65 -5.88
N TRP A 107 6.75 -10.71 -4.54
CA TRP A 107 6.03 -9.82 -3.63
C TRP A 107 6.47 -8.37 -3.70
N LEU A 108 7.66 -8.08 -4.23
CA LEU A 108 8.11 -6.69 -4.47
C LEU A 108 7.23 -5.95 -5.49
N LEU A 109 6.50 -6.68 -6.34
CA LEU A 109 5.60 -6.13 -7.33
C LEU A 109 4.20 -5.80 -6.78
N HIS A 110 3.92 -6.18 -5.53
CA HIS A 110 2.59 -6.08 -4.93
C HIS A 110 2.60 -5.27 -3.64
N LYS A 111 1.74 -4.27 -3.56
CA LYS A 111 1.48 -3.56 -2.31
C LYS A 111 0.39 -4.30 -1.53
N SER A 112 0.81 -5.10 -0.56
CA SER A 112 -0.08 -6.02 0.17
C SER A 112 0.18 -6.02 1.67
N SER A 113 -0.66 -6.74 2.41
CA SER A 113 -0.46 -7.01 3.84
C SER A 113 0.63 -8.06 4.12
N ASN A 114 1.19 -8.70 3.09
CA ASN A 114 2.35 -9.60 3.21
C ASN A 114 3.65 -8.80 3.34
N ARG A 115 3.89 -8.22 4.51
CA ARG A 115 4.97 -7.28 4.78
C ARG A 115 5.64 -7.49 6.14
N ALA A 116 5.73 -8.75 6.58
CA ALA A 116 6.24 -9.09 7.91
C ALA A 116 7.66 -8.54 8.17
N LEU A 117 8.55 -8.60 7.18
CA LEU A 117 9.90 -8.04 7.30
C LEU A 117 9.86 -6.54 7.57
N TYR A 118 9.13 -5.79 6.76
CA TYR A 118 9.04 -4.33 6.88
C TYR A 118 8.42 -3.91 8.21
N ASP A 119 7.37 -4.61 8.64
CA ASP A 119 6.68 -4.31 9.90
C ASP A 119 7.57 -4.63 11.10
N ALA A 120 8.33 -5.73 11.06
CA ALA A 120 9.27 -6.12 12.11
C ALA A 120 10.43 -5.13 12.25
N GLU A 121 11.02 -4.70 11.13
CA GLU A 121 12.12 -3.73 11.15
C GLU A 121 11.64 -2.33 11.53
N ARG A 122 10.45 -1.93 11.06
CA ARG A 122 9.85 -0.65 11.44
C ARG A 122 9.58 -0.56 12.95
N ALA A 123 9.17 -1.66 13.57
CA ALA A 123 8.97 -1.73 15.02
C ALA A 123 10.27 -1.54 15.83
N LYS A 124 11.43 -1.70 15.20
CA LYS A 124 12.77 -1.61 15.82
C LYS A 124 13.59 -0.45 15.28
N LEU A 125 12.96 0.57 14.66
CA LEU A 125 13.67 1.72 14.13
C LEU A 125 14.54 2.38 15.21
N PRO A 126 15.81 2.71 14.89
CA PRO A 126 16.66 3.48 15.78
C PRO A 126 16.07 4.86 16.09
N ASN A 127 16.40 5.43 17.25
CA ASN A 127 15.98 6.77 17.59
C ASN A 127 16.44 7.79 16.54
N GLY A 128 15.52 8.65 16.11
CA GLY A 128 15.79 9.69 15.12
C GLY A 128 15.70 9.23 13.66
N ILE A 129 15.41 7.96 13.41
CA ILE A 129 15.15 7.43 12.06
C ILE A 129 13.65 7.31 11.84
N ASP A 130 13.17 7.87 10.75
CA ASP A 130 11.73 7.90 10.41
C ASP A 130 11.31 6.73 9.50
N GLU A 131 12.22 6.26 8.62
CA GLU A 131 11.94 5.16 7.70
C GLU A 131 13.21 4.48 7.21
N LEU A 132 13.09 3.25 6.70
CA LEU A 132 14.17 2.45 6.13
C LEU A 132 14.13 2.44 4.60
N ILE A 133 15.32 2.42 4.01
CA ILE A 133 15.52 2.17 2.58
C ILE A 133 16.05 0.75 2.43
N TYR A 134 15.41 -0.02 1.59
CA TYR A 134 15.82 -1.39 1.27
C TYR A 134 16.50 -1.45 -0.08
N LEU A 135 17.55 -2.21 -0.17
CA LEU A 135 18.23 -2.52 -1.42
C LEU A 135 18.10 -4.01 -1.73
N ASN A 136 18.15 -4.34 -3.00
CA ASN A 136 18.26 -5.73 -3.43
C ASN A 136 19.74 -6.16 -3.55
N GLU A 137 19.99 -7.41 -3.96
CA GLU A 137 21.34 -7.98 -4.15
C GLU A 137 22.15 -7.27 -5.24
N ARG A 138 21.51 -6.40 -6.03
CA ARG A 138 22.17 -5.57 -7.07
C ARG A 138 22.41 -4.13 -6.62
N SER A 139 22.12 -3.83 -5.34
CA SER A 139 22.21 -2.49 -4.77
C SER A 139 21.26 -1.47 -5.43
N GLU A 140 20.09 -1.95 -5.86
CA GLU A 140 18.99 -1.14 -6.42
C GLU A 140 17.87 -0.93 -5.41
#